data_1beb336cefac56b932ce172d3ccfb802
#
_entry.id   1beb336cefac56b932ce172d3ccfb802
#
_cell.length_a   1.000
_cell.length_b   1.000
_cell.length_c   1.000
_cell.angle_alpha   90.00
_cell.angle_beta   90.00
_cell.angle_gamma   90.00
#
_symmetry.space_group_name_H-M   'P 1'
#
loop_
_entity.id
_entity.type
_entity.pdbx_description
1 polymer ?
#
loop_
_entity_poly.entity_id
_entity_poly.type
_entity_poly.pdbx_seq_one_letter_code
_entity_poly.pdbx_strand_id
1 'polypeptide(L)'
;MKNILLLILVCLGNMWTLKAQEHPVIYASASDKATILQKIADEEWAKEAFTKIRGNVEKYADRHTADPQWIISRLAMYWKEGERYTQCYLKNQNWDRGEGDAPVPTVRMPGMRTWNKYYNVPLEDRQPYNETGDMLGLNRQNPSAPPVLVPYKESGHMVRGNNVEILTLAENAAFVYWVTGEEKFARFAADIFNTWLIGTYYMNPILDPEKSTGGTGGWEPGGICGYYDYEQIHDDLALHAATVYDFLYDYLNANPHVHLKEIGKETKEVAGVVFKRFIDIGFIRGGKSGNWNVNGWNMILRPILVLEENEAYPDGKGKDYYLHYLTNESTIYHDAIPDMVKTYDPVTGLWPESPGYSFGTIQMLLDWAILLKRSGIDVIADNPILQKAAMAVFPWMDDAANMVVFGDSRGGSANFLTFENLLTYYTQTANKKGIESTASALNKGLSLGKYNRSNAGWTGICTYAPTIPVVKSETSERTSYSPH
;
A
#
# COMPACT_ATOMS: atom_id res chain seq x y z
N MET A 1 53.54 17.76 -20.46
CA MET A 1 52.24 18.00 -21.08
C MET A 1 51.51 16.70 -21.51
N LYS A 2 52.16 15.62 -21.92
CA LYS A 2 51.48 14.34 -22.28
C LYS A 2 50.86 13.58 -21.10
N ASN A 3 51.41 13.73 -19.87
CA ASN A 3 50.90 12.99 -18.70
C ASN A 3 49.69 13.66 -18.04
N ILE A 4 49.45 14.95 -18.30
CA ILE A 4 48.28 15.67 -17.80
C ILE A 4 47.05 15.34 -18.66
N LEU A 5 47.24 15.12 -19.95
CA LEU A 5 46.12 14.73 -20.84
C LEU A 5 45.59 13.33 -20.53
N LEU A 6 46.45 12.40 -20.07
CA LEU A 6 46.06 11.04 -19.73
C LEU A 6 45.26 10.99 -18.43
N LEU A 7 45.55 11.87 -17.46
CA LEU A 7 44.81 11.97 -16.22
C LEU A 7 43.39 12.55 -16.42
N ILE A 8 43.24 13.48 -17.35
CA ILE A 8 41.93 14.09 -17.69
C ILE A 8 41.06 13.07 -18.44
N LEU A 9 41.63 12.24 -19.27
CA LEU A 9 40.86 11.17 -19.97
C LEU A 9 40.41 10.04 -19.01
N VAL A 10 41.20 9.72 -17.99
CA VAL A 10 40.82 8.74 -16.96
C VAL A 10 39.73 9.28 -16.01
N CYS A 11 39.72 10.58 -15.73
CA CYS A 11 38.66 11.21 -14.94
C CYS A 11 37.33 11.39 -15.73
N LEU A 12 37.38 11.47 -17.05
CA LEU A 12 36.18 11.55 -17.90
C LEU A 12 35.54 10.17 -18.20
N GLY A 13 36.30 9.07 -17.99
CA GLY A 13 35.83 7.70 -18.24
C GLY A 13 34.95 7.10 -17.12
N ASN A 14 34.83 7.74 -15.97
CA ASN A 14 34.06 7.25 -14.83
C ASN A 14 32.85 8.13 -14.45
N MET A 15 32.33 8.89 -15.38
CA MET A 15 30.94 9.35 -15.22
C MET A 15 30.04 8.13 -15.49
N TRP A 16 29.86 7.31 -14.46
CA TRP A 16 28.72 6.40 -14.40
C TRP A 16 27.49 7.29 -14.48
N THR A 17 26.84 7.33 -15.63
CA THR A 17 25.49 7.86 -15.70
C THR A 17 24.68 6.95 -14.80
N LEU A 18 24.33 7.41 -13.60
CA LEU A 18 23.27 6.79 -12.78
C LEU A 18 22.06 6.70 -13.71
N LYS A 19 21.81 5.49 -14.18
CA LYS A 19 20.65 5.25 -15.02
C LYS A 19 19.46 5.43 -14.09
N ALA A 20 18.67 6.46 -14.32
CA ALA A 20 17.44 6.67 -13.55
C ALA A 20 16.62 5.37 -13.56
N GLN A 21 16.05 5.00 -12.43
CA GLN A 21 15.21 3.83 -12.32
C GLN A 21 14.04 3.97 -13.30
N GLU A 22 13.83 2.95 -14.14
CA GLU A 22 12.74 2.93 -15.12
C GLU A 22 11.44 2.51 -14.41
N HIS A 23 10.42 3.36 -14.46
CA HIS A 23 9.12 3.10 -13.84
C HIS A 23 8.07 2.59 -14.82
N PRO A 24 7.07 1.82 -14.37
CA PRO A 24 6.82 1.35 -13.01
C PRO A 24 7.75 0.22 -12.57
N VAL A 25 7.92 0.04 -11.26
CA VAL A 25 8.81 -0.97 -10.65
C VAL A 25 8.14 -1.84 -9.61
N ILE A 26 7.01 -1.41 -9.02
CA ILE A 26 6.38 -2.13 -7.91
C ILE A 26 5.68 -3.41 -8.41
N TYR A 27 4.64 -3.27 -9.21
CA TYR A 27 3.81 -4.39 -9.67
C TYR A 27 3.97 -4.72 -11.16
N ALA A 28 4.56 -3.82 -11.90
CA ALA A 28 4.81 -3.95 -13.32
C ALA A 28 6.14 -3.28 -13.68
N SER A 29 6.60 -3.50 -14.89
CA SER A 29 7.68 -2.76 -15.54
C SER A 29 7.23 -2.36 -16.95
N ALA A 30 7.97 -1.48 -17.60
CA ALA A 30 7.70 -1.13 -18.99
C ALA A 30 7.66 -2.37 -19.91
N SER A 31 8.51 -3.36 -19.63
CA SER A 31 8.55 -4.61 -20.39
C SER A 31 7.33 -5.52 -20.18
N ASP A 32 6.64 -5.40 -19.04
CA ASP A 32 5.44 -6.21 -18.76
C ASP A 32 4.19 -5.67 -19.47
N LYS A 33 4.22 -4.42 -19.93
CA LYS A 33 3.04 -3.72 -20.45
C LYS A 33 2.35 -4.50 -21.57
N ALA A 34 3.11 -5.00 -22.54
CA ALA A 34 2.55 -5.77 -23.65
C ALA A 34 1.81 -7.03 -23.18
N THR A 35 2.41 -7.77 -22.24
CA THR A 35 1.82 -9.00 -21.67
C THR A 35 0.57 -8.67 -20.84
N ILE A 36 0.56 -7.56 -20.11
CA ILE A 36 -0.60 -7.12 -19.32
C ILE A 36 -1.75 -6.70 -20.26
N LEU A 37 -1.46 -5.96 -21.32
CA LEU A 37 -2.46 -5.59 -22.34
C LEU A 37 -3.04 -6.84 -23.03
N GLN A 38 -2.20 -7.81 -23.37
CA GLN A 38 -2.64 -9.09 -23.93
C GLN A 38 -3.55 -9.85 -22.97
N LYS A 39 -3.20 -9.90 -21.66
CA LYS A 39 -4.03 -10.51 -20.61
C LYS A 39 -5.41 -9.85 -20.51
N ILE A 40 -5.47 -8.52 -20.56
CA ILE A 40 -6.74 -7.78 -20.55
C ILE A 40 -7.56 -8.08 -21.81
N ALA A 41 -6.92 -8.28 -22.95
CA ALA A 41 -7.62 -8.55 -24.20
C ALA A 41 -8.16 -9.99 -24.28
N ASP A 42 -7.38 -10.97 -23.82
CA ASP A 42 -7.66 -12.40 -24.05
C ASP A 42 -8.39 -13.07 -22.88
N GLU A 43 -8.18 -12.61 -21.64
CA GLU A 43 -8.73 -13.25 -20.45
C GLU A 43 -9.97 -12.52 -19.95
N GLU A 44 -11.12 -13.19 -19.95
CA GLU A 44 -12.41 -12.57 -19.59
C GLU A 44 -12.39 -11.97 -18.17
N TRP A 45 -11.77 -12.65 -17.20
CA TRP A 45 -11.66 -12.14 -15.85
C TRP A 45 -10.85 -10.83 -15.76
N ALA A 46 -9.79 -10.71 -16.54
CA ALA A 46 -8.93 -9.52 -16.54
C ALA A 46 -9.61 -8.35 -17.24
N LYS A 47 -10.35 -8.63 -18.31
CA LYS A 47 -11.18 -7.66 -19.02
C LYS A 47 -12.30 -7.12 -18.13
N GLU A 48 -13.00 -8.00 -17.41
CA GLU A 48 -14.02 -7.60 -16.44
C GLU A 48 -13.42 -6.78 -15.29
N ALA A 49 -12.28 -7.22 -14.74
CA ALA A 49 -11.56 -6.49 -13.69
C ALA A 49 -11.16 -5.09 -14.17
N PHE A 50 -10.57 -4.97 -15.36
CA PHE A 50 -10.20 -3.68 -15.94
C PHE A 50 -11.41 -2.79 -16.17
N THR A 51 -12.51 -3.35 -16.69
CA THR A 51 -13.77 -2.61 -16.93
C THR A 51 -14.33 -2.06 -15.61
N LYS A 52 -14.30 -2.84 -14.53
CA LYS A 52 -14.71 -2.38 -13.19
C LYS A 52 -13.82 -1.26 -12.68
N ILE A 53 -12.49 -1.41 -12.78
CA ILE A 53 -11.53 -0.40 -12.34
C ILE A 53 -11.76 0.91 -13.08
N ARG A 54 -11.84 0.84 -14.42
CA ARG A 54 -12.09 2.01 -15.26
C ARG A 54 -13.44 2.67 -14.91
N GLY A 55 -14.51 1.90 -14.82
CA GLY A 55 -15.85 2.39 -14.48
C GLY A 55 -15.92 3.11 -13.13
N ASN A 56 -15.15 2.61 -12.15
CA ASN A 56 -15.09 3.22 -10.81
C ASN A 56 -14.46 4.63 -10.83
N VAL A 57 -13.50 4.90 -11.71
CA VAL A 57 -12.76 6.16 -11.72
C VAL A 57 -13.20 7.11 -12.83
N GLU A 58 -13.82 6.63 -13.91
CA GLU A 58 -14.12 7.42 -15.09
C GLU A 58 -15.01 8.61 -14.78
N LYS A 59 -16.08 8.42 -14.01
CA LYS A 59 -16.98 9.51 -13.59
C LYS A 59 -16.26 10.63 -12.83
N TYR A 60 -15.26 10.28 -12.03
CA TYR A 60 -14.47 11.25 -11.27
C TYR A 60 -13.44 11.95 -12.15
N ALA A 61 -12.77 11.23 -13.04
CA ALA A 61 -11.84 11.81 -14.00
C ALA A 61 -12.54 12.76 -14.97
N ASP A 62 -13.75 12.40 -15.44
CA ASP A 62 -14.57 13.27 -16.29
C ASP A 62 -15.01 14.54 -15.54
N ARG A 63 -15.48 14.39 -14.29
CA ARG A 63 -15.81 15.54 -13.44
C ARG A 63 -14.62 16.45 -13.20
N HIS A 64 -13.46 15.85 -12.92
CA HIS A 64 -12.22 16.59 -12.65
C HIS A 64 -11.78 17.46 -13.84
N THR A 65 -12.09 17.05 -15.05
CA THR A 65 -11.81 17.85 -16.25
C THR A 65 -12.56 19.19 -16.24
N ALA A 66 -13.78 19.21 -15.69
CA ALA A 66 -14.61 20.42 -15.61
C ALA A 66 -14.47 21.16 -14.27
N ASP A 67 -14.26 20.43 -13.19
CA ASP A 67 -14.18 20.96 -11.83
C ASP A 67 -13.06 20.25 -11.03
N PRO A 68 -11.80 20.64 -11.24
CA PRO A 68 -10.65 20.03 -10.55
C PRO A 68 -10.73 20.19 -9.02
N GLN A 69 -11.32 21.26 -8.53
CA GLN A 69 -11.38 21.54 -7.10
C GLN A 69 -12.36 20.66 -6.35
N TRP A 70 -13.27 19.99 -7.05
CA TRP A 70 -14.26 19.16 -6.39
C TRP A 70 -13.62 18.02 -5.56
N ILE A 71 -12.71 17.25 -6.16
CA ILE A 71 -12.05 16.15 -5.45
C ILE A 71 -10.97 16.67 -4.49
N ILE A 72 -10.22 17.67 -4.92
CA ILE A 72 -9.12 18.25 -4.15
C ILE A 72 -9.63 18.86 -2.84
N SER A 73 -10.76 19.55 -2.86
CA SER A 73 -11.36 20.13 -1.64
C SER A 73 -11.87 19.08 -0.63
N ARG A 74 -11.95 17.81 -1.04
CA ARG A 74 -12.36 16.68 -0.18
C ARG A 74 -11.21 15.83 0.31
N LEU A 75 -10.02 16.08 -0.18
CA LEU A 75 -8.80 15.52 0.38
C LEU A 75 -8.42 16.33 1.62
N ALA A 76 -8.16 15.68 2.74
CA ALA A 76 -7.80 16.37 3.97
C ALA A 76 -6.39 17.00 3.94
N MET A 77 -5.72 16.90 2.84
CA MET A 77 -4.47 17.58 2.49
C MET A 77 -4.72 18.66 1.44
N TYR A 78 -5.93 19.22 1.39
CA TYR A 78 -6.28 20.26 0.44
C TYR A 78 -5.33 21.44 0.53
N TRP A 79 -4.71 21.76 -0.59
CA TRP A 79 -3.85 22.91 -0.75
C TRP A 79 -4.48 23.85 -1.80
N LYS A 80 -4.61 25.10 -1.40
CA LYS A 80 -5.07 26.17 -2.27
C LYS A 80 -3.97 27.20 -2.40
N GLU A 81 -3.60 27.52 -3.62
CA GLU A 81 -2.54 28.48 -3.88
C GLU A 81 -2.77 29.81 -3.16
N GLY A 82 -1.73 30.29 -2.50
CA GLY A 82 -1.77 31.55 -1.75
C GLY A 82 -2.47 31.49 -0.39
N GLU A 83 -3.08 30.35 -0.02
CA GLU A 83 -3.73 30.17 1.27
C GLU A 83 -3.05 29.10 2.12
N ARG A 84 -3.10 29.31 3.43
CA ARG A 84 -2.56 28.38 4.44
C ARG A 84 -3.61 28.08 5.47
N TYR A 85 -3.85 26.80 5.71
CA TYR A 85 -4.89 26.31 6.62
C TYR A 85 -4.26 25.55 7.78
N THR A 86 -3.41 26.21 8.56
CA THR A 86 -2.69 25.52 9.62
C THR A 86 -3.29 25.71 11.01
N GLN A 87 -4.06 26.75 11.21
CA GLN A 87 -4.46 27.18 12.55
C GLN A 87 -5.38 26.21 13.28
N CYS A 88 -6.36 25.64 12.59
CA CYS A 88 -7.32 24.71 13.20
C CYS A 88 -6.70 23.33 13.46
N TYR A 89 -5.63 23.00 12.80
CA TYR A 89 -5.03 21.67 12.84
C TYR A 89 -3.87 21.56 13.80
N LEU A 90 -3.05 22.59 13.90
CA LEU A 90 -1.86 22.55 14.71
C LEU A 90 -2.11 22.87 16.18
N LYS A 91 -3.12 23.65 16.50
CA LYS A 91 -3.39 24.12 17.87
C LYS A 91 -3.81 23.03 18.86
N ASN A 92 -4.34 21.93 18.39
CA ASN A 92 -4.85 20.87 19.25
C ASN A 92 -3.92 19.69 19.39
N GLN A 93 -2.70 19.89 19.01
CA GLN A 93 -1.75 18.83 18.85
C GLN A 93 -0.43 19.24 19.44
N ASN A 94 0.31 18.28 19.86
CA ASN A 94 1.73 18.41 19.97
C ASN A 94 2.43 18.60 18.59
N TRP A 95 1.68 18.90 17.56
CA TRP A 95 2.12 19.21 16.20
C TRP A 95 2.50 20.66 15.97
N ASP A 96 2.26 21.51 16.91
CA ASP A 96 3.01 22.74 17.04
C ASP A 96 4.51 22.50 17.09
N ARG A 97 4.89 21.22 17.19
CA ARG A 97 6.24 20.74 16.94
C ARG A 97 6.48 20.40 15.48
N GLY A 98 5.43 20.21 14.70
CA GLY A 98 5.51 20.20 13.26
C GLY A 98 6.01 21.55 12.85
N GLU A 99 7.12 21.58 12.23
CA GLU A 99 7.80 22.79 11.87
C GLU A 99 7.27 23.31 10.57
N GLY A 100 7.30 24.57 10.45
CA GLY A 100 6.97 25.26 9.24
C GLY A 100 5.48 25.44 9.02
N ASP A 101 5.23 26.27 8.09
CA ASP A 101 3.93 26.66 7.62
C ASP A 101 3.51 25.75 6.48
N ALA A 102 2.79 24.70 6.78
CA ALA A 102 2.21 23.87 5.72
C ALA A 102 1.23 24.72 4.89
N PRO A 103 1.32 24.70 3.56
CA PRO A 103 0.39 25.41 2.69
C PRO A 103 -0.98 24.72 2.59
N VAL A 104 -1.13 23.58 3.22
CA VAL A 104 -2.36 22.79 3.22
C VAL A 104 -2.79 22.49 4.66
N PRO A 105 -4.10 22.34 4.89
CA PRO A 105 -4.59 21.83 6.15
C PRO A 105 -4.20 20.36 6.30
N THR A 106 -3.47 20.06 7.32
CA THR A 106 -3.13 18.71 7.70
C THR A 106 -4.08 18.28 8.80
N VAL A 107 -5.15 17.61 8.45
CA VAL A 107 -6.16 17.21 9.41
C VAL A 107 -5.62 16.09 10.27
N ARG A 108 -5.34 16.43 11.51
CA ARG A 108 -4.87 15.50 12.48
C ARG A 108 -5.70 15.59 13.75
N MET A 109 -6.07 14.44 14.26
CA MET A 109 -6.95 14.33 15.40
C MET A 109 -6.18 13.95 16.66
N PRO A 110 -6.31 14.71 17.73
CA PRO A 110 -5.59 14.48 18.96
C PRO A 110 -6.11 13.25 19.69
N GLY A 111 -5.56 12.09 19.42
CA GLY A 111 -5.75 10.88 20.20
C GLY A 111 -7.18 10.34 20.31
N MET A 112 -8.10 10.88 19.55
CA MET A 112 -9.50 10.48 19.59
C MET A 112 -9.80 9.51 18.46
N ARG A 113 -10.08 8.27 18.81
CA ARG A 113 -10.59 7.28 17.87
C ARG A 113 -12.07 7.10 18.06
N THR A 114 -12.85 7.61 17.13
CA THR A 114 -14.31 7.40 17.13
C THR A 114 -14.70 6.15 16.32
N TRP A 115 -13.93 5.09 16.47
CA TRP A 115 -14.02 3.87 15.69
C TRP A 115 -15.41 3.35 15.44
N ASN A 116 -16.27 3.55 16.38
CA ASN A 116 -17.55 2.87 16.41
C ASN A 116 -18.75 3.80 16.41
N LYS A 117 -18.52 5.11 16.31
CA LYS A 117 -19.61 6.07 16.45
C LYS A 117 -20.12 6.57 15.10
N TYR A 118 -19.25 6.92 14.19
CA TYR A 118 -19.63 7.49 12.90
C TYR A 118 -18.96 6.78 11.73
N TYR A 119 -19.61 6.84 10.57
CA TYR A 119 -19.03 6.50 9.26
C TYR A 119 -18.80 7.74 8.45
N ASN A 120 -17.91 7.63 7.47
CA ASN A 120 -17.87 8.59 6.39
C ASN A 120 -19.14 8.49 5.54
N VAL A 121 -19.60 9.59 5.04
CA VAL A 121 -20.63 9.62 3.99
C VAL A 121 -20.02 9.23 2.64
N PRO A 122 -20.83 8.76 1.66
CA PRO A 122 -20.37 8.55 0.29
C PRO A 122 -19.63 9.78 -0.24
N LEU A 123 -18.63 9.57 -1.08
CA LEU A 123 -17.76 10.63 -1.56
C LEU A 123 -18.54 11.76 -2.26
N GLU A 124 -19.61 11.40 -2.99
CA GLU A 124 -20.47 12.34 -3.68
C GLU A 124 -21.20 13.31 -2.75
N ASP A 125 -21.51 12.87 -1.54
CA ASP A 125 -22.24 13.62 -0.52
C ASP A 125 -21.32 14.34 0.46
N ARG A 126 -20.01 14.11 0.38
CA ARG A 126 -19.06 14.80 1.25
C ARG A 126 -19.00 16.26 0.93
N GLN A 127 -18.89 17.03 2.00
CA GLN A 127 -18.60 18.46 1.87
C GLN A 127 -17.09 18.69 1.75
N PRO A 128 -16.69 19.78 1.10
CA PRO A 128 -15.30 20.23 1.15
C PRO A 128 -14.81 20.38 2.59
N TYR A 129 -13.56 20.07 2.83
CA TYR A 129 -12.93 20.49 4.08
C TYR A 129 -12.93 22.00 4.18
N ASN A 130 -13.25 22.47 5.35
CA ASN A 130 -13.15 23.89 5.69
C ASN A 130 -12.01 24.11 6.69
N GLU A 131 -11.82 25.35 7.08
CA GLU A 131 -10.77 25.75 8.03
C GLU A 131 -10.97 25.16 9.42
N THR A 132 -12.17 24.74 9.76
CA THR A 132 -12.46 24.09 11.05
C THR A 132 -12.19 22.59 11.02
N GLY A 133 -12.12 21.97 9.84
CA GLY A 133 -11.89 20.54 9.66
C GLY A 133 -13.05 19.64 10.08
N ASP A 134 -14.22 20.20 10.37
CA ASP A 134 -15.40 19.41 10.69
C ASP A 134 -15.85 18.59 9.49
N MET A 135 -16.36 17.39 9.75
CA MET A 135 -16.76 16.44 8.73
C MET A 135 -18.22 16.06 8.86
N LEU A 136 -18.82 15.74 7.73
CA LEU A 136 -20.10 15.05 7.70
C LEU A 136 -19.89 13.55 7.92
N GLY A 137 -20.61 12.96 8.87
CA GLY A 137 -20.53 11.54 9.22
C GLY A 137 -21.90 10.89 9.31
N LEU A 138 -21.94 9.57 9.14
CA LEU A 138 -23.12 8.76 9.38
C LEU A 138 -23.05 8.10 10.75
N ASN A 139 -24.19 8.02 11.44
CA ASN A 139 -24.27 7.28 12.70
C ASN A 139 -24.15 5.78 12.41
N ARG A 140 -23.12 5.14 12.96
CA ARG A 140 -22.86 3.72 12.75
C ARG A 140 -23.92 2.80 13.34
N GLN A 141 -24.52 3.23 14.44
CA GLN A 141 -25.56 2.44 15.13
C GLN A 141 -26.93 2.58 14.44
N ASN A 142 -27.14 3.68 13.72
CA ASN A 142 -28.34 3.92 12.93
C ASN A 142 -27.98 4.55 11.58
N PRO A 143 -27.56 3.75 10.59
CA PRO A 143 -27.16 4.24 9.27
C PRO A 143 -28.26 4.97 8.51
N SER A 144 -29.53 4.77 8.89
CA SER A 144 -30.68 5.45 8.28
C SER A 144 -30.94 6.84 8.86
N ALA A 145 -30.26 7.21 9.95
CA ALA A 145 -30.36 8.55 10.51
C ALA A 145 -29.70 9.58 9.56
N PRO A 146 -30.18 10.83 9.56
CA PRO A 146 -29.51 11.88 8.81
C PRO A 146 -28.03 11.99 9.18
N PRO A 147 -27.15 12.36 8.22
CA PRO A 147 -25.76 12.65 8.52
C PRO A 147 -25.63 13.74 9.60
N VAL A 148 -24.63 13.64 10.42
CA VAL A 148 -24.33 14.59 11.49
C VAL A 148 -22.98 15.26 11.24
N LEU A 149 -22.85 16.51 11.64
CA LEU A 149 -21.58 17.21 11.64
C LEU A 149 -20.72 16.68 12.81
N VAL A 150 -19.57 16.11 12.48
CA VAL A 150 -18.61 15.57 13.44
C VAL A 150 -17.50 16.60 13.62
N PRO A 151 -17.30 17.11 14.83
CA PRO A 151 -16.22 18.05 15.09
C PRO A 151 -14.87 17.47 14.73
N TYR A 152 -13.95 18.29 14.25
CA TYR A 152 -12.62 17.86 13.85
C TYR A 152 -11.88 17.09 14.95
N LYS A 153 -12.11 17.42 16.22
CA LYS A 153 -11.54 16.71 17.38
C LYS A 153 -11.98 15.27 17.50
N GLU A 154 -13.09 14.91 16.87
CA GLU A 154 -13.70 13.58 16.98
C GLU A 154 -13.61 12.80 15.65
N SER A 155 -13.09 13.40 14.58
CA SER A 155 -13.17 12.81 13.25
C SER A 155 -12.03 11.83 12.89
N GLY A 156 -10.90 11.90 13.54
CA GLY A 156 -9.70 11.06 13.41
C GLY A 156 -9.66 10.07 12.24
N HIS A 157 -10.09 8.85 12.49
CA HIS A 157 -10.10 7.79 11.47
C HIS A 157 -10.98 8.04 10.24
N MET A 158 -11.97 8.91 10.35
CA MET A 158 -12.80 9.26 9.20
C MET A 158 -12.00 10.07 8.20
N VAL A 159 -11.16 10.97 8.68
CA VAL A 159 -10.23 11.76 7.84
C VAL A 159 -9.29 10.84 7.09
N ARG A 160 -8.65 9.92 7.81
CA ARG A 160 -7.77 8.92 7.20
C ARG A 160 -8.54 8.09 6.16
N GLY A 161 -9.70 7.55 6.51
CA GLY A 161 -10.52 6.78 5.59
C GLY A 161 -10.89 7.54 4.33
N ASN A 162 -11.19 8.83 4.44
CA ASN A 162 -11.45 9.69 3.28
C ASN A 162 -10.24 9.85 2.38
N ASN A 163 -9.07 10.07 2.96
CA ASN A 163 -7.83 10.24 2.20
C ASN A 163 -7.42 8.93 1.51
N VAL A 164 -7.53 7.79 2.21
CA VAL A 164 -7.28 6.47 1.63
C VAL A 164 -8.21 6.20 0.45
N GLU A 165 -9.51 6.51 0.58
CA GLU A 165 -10.45 6.33 -0.53
C GLU A 165 -10.09 7.17 -1.75
N ILE A 166 -9.75 8.44 -1.55
CA ILE A 166 -9.37 9.34 -2.65
C ILE A 166 -8.04 8.92 -3.29
N LEU A 167 -7.04 8.53 -2.48
CA LEU A 167 -5.78 8.01 -3.01
C LEU A 167 -5.95 6.67 -3.72
N THR A 168 -6.87 5.81 -3.27
CA THR A 168 -7.21 4.58 -4.00
C THR A 168 -7.84 4.86 -5.36
N LEU A 169 -8.67 5.91 -5.47
CA LEU A 169 -9.18 6.36 -6.77
C LEU A 169 -8.04 6.87 -7.67
N ALA A 170 -7.10 7.62 -7.11
CA ALA A 170 -5.93 8.08 -7.84
C ALA A 170 -5.04 6.91 -8.31
N GLU A 171 -4.84 5.90 -7.47
CA GLU A 171 -4.10 4.68 -7.80
C GLU A 171 -4.76 3.91 -8.96
N ASN A 172 -6.08 3.71 -8.90
CA ASN A 172 -6.83 3.10 -9.98
C ASN A 172 -6.75 3.91 -11.28
N ALA A 173 -6.86 5.24 -11.21
CA ALA A 173 -6.75 6.11 -12.37
C ALA A 173 -5.33 6.10 -12.97
N ALA A 174 -4.29 6.08 -12.13
CA ALA A 174 -2.90 5.97 -12.58
C ALA A 174 -2.66 4.66 -13.35
N PHE A 175 -3.18 3.54 -12.85
CA PHE A 175 -3.15 2.27 -13.58
C PHE A 175 -3.91 2.34 -14.92
N VAL A 176 -5.14 2.90 -14.93
CA VAL A 176 -5.93 3.07 -16.17
C VAL A 176 -5.16 3.93 -17.18
N TYR A 177 -4.55 5.03 -16.74
CA TYR A 177 -3.69 5.84 -17.62
C TYR A 177 -2.51 5.02 -18.18
N TRP A 178 -1.82 4.29 -17.31
CA TRP A 178 -0.68 3.49 -17.74
C TRP A 178 -1.06 2.45 -18.80
N VAL A 179 -2.27 1.86 -18.70
CA VAL A 179 -2.82 0.92 -19.69
C VAL A 179 -3.24 1.62 -20.97
N THR A 180 -4.01 2.71 -20.88
CA THR A 180 -4.74 3.32 -22.03
C THR A 180 -4.04 4.50 -22.65
N GLY A 181 -3.21 5.22 -21.90
CA GLY A 181 -2.62 6.50 -22.31
C GLY A 181 -3.62 7.67 -22.29
N GLU A 182 -4.83 7.52 -21.76
CA GLU A 182 -5.84 8.57 -21.71
C GLU A 182 -5.52 9.63 -20.64
N GLU A 183 -5.12 10.81 -21.06
CA GLU A 183 -4.56 11.86 -20.22
C GLU A 183 -5.51 12.33 -19.09
N LYS A 184 -6.83 12.24 -19.25
CA LYS A 184 -7.79 12.61 -18.21
C LYS A 184 -7.54 11.85 -16.88
N PHE A 185 -7.15 10.57 -16.98
CA PHE A 185 -6.86 9.76 -15.81
C PHE A 185 -5.51 10.13 -15.16
N ALA A 186 -4.50 10.45 -15.98
CA ALA A 186 -3.23 10.94 -15.47
C ALA A 186 -3.40 12.26 -14.71
N ARG A 187 -4.12 13.22 -15.31
CA ARG A 187 -4.38 14.52 -14.70
C ARG A 187 -5.12 14.39 -13.38
N PHE A 188 -6.20 13.61 -13.35
CA PHE A 188 -6.95 13.34 -12.12
C PHE A 188 -6.06 12.77 -11.00
N ALA A 189 -5.30 11.73 -11.32
CA ALA A 189 -4.42 11.09 -10.33
C ALA A 189 -3.24 11.97 -9.92
N ALA A 190 -2.66 12.72 -10.86
CA ALA A 190 -1.54 13.62 -10.60
C ALA A 190 -1.93 14.80 -9.69
N ASP A 191 -3.11 15.39 -9.88
CA ASP A 191 -3.55 16.51 -9.06
C ASP A 191 -3.83 16.06 -7.61
N ILE A 192 -4.40 14.87 -7.41
CA ILE A 192 -4.56 14.28 -6.09
C ILE A 192 -3.19 13.98 -5.46
N PHE A 193 -2.31 13.33 -6.21
CA PHE A 193 -0.96 13.00 -5.75
C PHE A 193 -0.16 14.23 -5.36
N ASN A 194 -0.11 15.23 -6.23
CA ASN A 194 0.63 16.47 -5.97
C ASN A 194 0.10 17.22 -4.75
N THR A 195 -1.24 17.26 -4.56
CA THR A 195 -1.84 17.87 -3.38
C THR A 195 -1.39 17.16 -2.10
N TRP A 196 -1.45 15.83 -2.09
CA TRP A 196 -0.96 15.03 -0.98
C TRP A 196 0.54 15.20 -0.77
N LEU A 197 1.33 15.12 -1.84
CA LEU A 197 2.78 15.21 -1.81
C LEU A 197 3.26 16.55 -1.22
N ILE A 198 2.74 17.66 -1.75
CA ILE A 198 3.12 19.01 -1.33
C ILE A 198 2.72 19.24 0.13
N GLY A 199 1.51 18.85 0.50
CA GLY A 199 1.04 18.97 1.87
C GLY A 199 1.91 18.19 2.84
N THR A 200 2.23 16.95 2.50
CA THR A 200 3.09 16.09 3.32
C THR A 200 4.53 16.58 3.36
N TYR A 201 5.03 17.16 2.27
CA TYR A 201 6.37 17.74 2.23
C TYR A 201 6.57 18.86 3.27
N TYR A 202 5.55 19.68 3.47
CA TYR A 202 5.59 20.75 4.48
C TYR A 202 5.28 20.26 5.90
N MET A 203 4.80 19.03 6.06
CA MET A 203 4.68 18.44 7.39
C MET A 203 6.03 17.97 7.89
N ASN A 204 6.28 18.19 9.17
CA ASN A 204 7.53 17.82 9.81
C ASN A 204 7.23 16.86 10.98
N PRO A 205 7.08 15.56 10.69
CA PRO A 205 6.74 14.59 11.71
C PRO A 205 7.87 14.41 12.71
N ILE A 206 7.51 14.12 13.95
CA ILE A 206 8.46 13.81 15.00
C ILE A 206 9.04 12.41 14.75
N LEU A 207 10.32 12.35 14.45
CA LEU A 207 11.02 11.08 14.23
C LEU A 207 11.57 10.46 15.52
N ASP A 208 11.64 11.23 16.62
CA ASP A 208 12.12 10.74 17.91
C ASP A 208 11.05 9.89 18.60
N PRO A 209 11.26 8.55 18.74
CA PRO A 209 10.28 7.68 19.36
C PRO A 209 9.95 8.06 20.81
N GLU A 210 10.92 8.56 21.58
CA GLU A 210 10.71 8.94 22.98
C GLU A 210 9.86 10.19 23.11
N LYS A 211 10.00 11.13 22.19
CA LYS A 211 9.21 12.36 22.17
C LYS A 211 7.82 12.18 21.57
N SER A 212 7.65 11.16 20.77
CA SER A 212 6.38 10.93 20.06
C SER A 212 5.42 10.04 20.81
N THR A 213 5.91 9.30 21.79
CA THR A 213 5.09 8.38 22.56
C THR A 213 4.52 9.11 23.76
N GLY A 214 3.34 9.66 23.62
CA GLY A 214 2.56 10.11 24.78
C GLY A 214 2.08 8.95 25.65
N GLY A 215 2.41 7.69 25.31
CA GLY A 215 1.92 6.52 25.99
C GLY A 215 2.87 5.33 25.92
N THR A 216 2.60 4.36 26.75
CA THR A 216 3.40 3.14 26.95
C THR A 216 3.10 2.04 25.95
N GLY A 217 2.72 2.40 24.74
CA GLY A 217 2.35 1.45 23.70
C GLY A 217 0.86 1.15 23.62
N GLY A 218 0.46 0.42 22.63
CA GLY A 218 -0.93 0.11 22.36
C GLY A 218 -1.66 1.26 21.67
N TRP A 219 -2.81 1.63 22.16
CA TRP A 219 -3.72 2.56 21.53
C TRP A 219 -3.59 4.01 22.01
N GLU A 220 -2.59 4.29 22.81
CA GLU A 220 -2.32 5.62 23.31
C GLU A 220 -1.71 6.50 22.22
N PRO A 221 -1.93 7.83 22.27
CA PRO A 221 -1.28 8.75 21.34
C PRO A 221 0.23 8.56 21.35
N GLY A 222 0.80 8.37 20.17
CA GLY A 222 2.22 8.06 20.04
C GLY A 222 2.60 6.63 20.39
N GLY A 223 1.64 5.77 20.67
CA GLY A 223 1.85 4.36 20.91
C GLY A 223 2.36 3.59 19.70
N ILE A 224 2.12 2.30 19.66
CA ILE A 224 2.63 1.43 18.59
C ILE A 224 2.46 2.10 17.23
N CYS A 225 3.56 2.21 16.51
CA CYS A 225 3.63 2.77 15.16
C CYS A 225 3.33 4.27 15.04
N GLY A 226 3.30 5.02 16.14
CA GLY A 226 2.97 6.45 16.09
C GLY A 226 1.62 6.74 15.44
N TYR A 227 0.68 5.83 15.59
CA TYR A 227 -0.57 5.78 14.86
C TYR A 227 -1.37 7.08 14.92
N TYR A 228 -1.40 7.74 16.06
CA TYR A 228 -2.10 9.01 16.22
C TYR A 228 -1.33 10.19 15.71
N ASP A 229 0.00 10.11 15.74
CA ASP A 229 0.84 11.21 15.39
C ASP A 229 0.89 11.42 13.87
N TYR A 230 0.44 10.42 13.09
CA TYR A 230 0.64 10.42 11.65
C TYR A 230 -0.55 9.90 10.87
N GLU A 231 -1.77 10.11 11.33
CA GLU A 231 -2.96 9.66 10.59
C GLU A 231 -3.04 10.21 9.16
N GLN A 232 -2.34 11.31 8.88
CA GLN A 232 -2.23 11.87 7.53
C GLN A 232 -1.03 11.36 6.74
N ILE A 233 -0.03 10.85 7.43
CA ILE A 233 1.25 10.46 6.84
C ILE A 233 1.63 9.01 7.15
N HIS A 234 0.87 8.31 7.94
CA HIS A 234 1.10 6.92 8.32
C HIS A 234 0.07 5.99 7.67
N ASP A 235 0.22 4.71 7.90
CA ASP A 235 -0.66 3.68 7.39
C ASP A 235 -0.72 3.64 5.85
N ASP A 236 -1.90 3.36 5.31
CA ASP A 236 -2.10 3.05 3.90
C ASP A 236 -1.84 4.22 2.93
N LEU A 237 -1.73 5.46 3.43
CA LEU A 237 -1.60 6.63 2.57
C LEU A 237 -0.34 6.57 1.70
N ALA A 238 0.81 6.28 2.33
CA ALA A 238 2.09 6.25 1.62
C ALA A 238 2.16 5.12 0.60
N LEU A 239 1.55 3.96 0.89
CA LEU A 239 1.57 2.84 -0.05
C LEU A 239 0.75 3.11 -1.31
N HIS A 240 -0.42 3.78 -1.18
CA HIS A 240 -1.21 4.21 -2.33
C HIS A 240 -0.51 5.30 -3.12
N ALA A 241 0.05 6.29 -2.43
CA ALA A 241 0.79 7.39 -3.06
C ALA A 241 2.03 6.88 -3.81
N ALA A 242 2.77 5.90 -3.25
CA ALA A 242 3.90 5.28 -3.93
C ALA A 242 3.50 4.58 -5.23
N THR A 243 2.34 3.92 -5.24
CA THR A 243 1.82 3.28 -6.45
C THR A 243 1.37 4.30 -7.50
N VAL A 244 0.72 5.40 -7.09
CA VAL A 244 0.39 6.50 -8.01
C VAL A 244 1.66 7.07 -8.63
N TYR A 245 2.66 7.35 -7.80
CA TYR A 245 3.96 7.86 -8.25
C TYR A 245 4.61 6.91 -9.26
N ASP A 246 4.59 5.61 -8.96
CA ASP A 246 5.20 4.58 -9.79
C ASP A 246 4.59 4.52 -11.20
N PHE A 247 3.26 4.46 -11.31
CA PHE A 247 2.59 4.43 -12.61
C PHE A 247 2.62 5.77 -13.37
N LEU A 248 2.73 6.89 -12.66
CA LEU A 248 2.73 8.24 -13.23
C LEU A 248 4.11 8.88 -13.30
N TYR A 249 5.19 8.18 -13.01
CA TYR A 249 6.53 8.75 -12.88
C TYR A 249 6.91 9.69 -14.04
N ASP A 250 6.80 9.20 -15.27
CA ASP A 250 7.12 9.99 -16.45
C ASP A 250 6.18 11.18 -16.62
N TYR A 251 4.88 10.98 -16.38
CA TYR A 251 3.89 12.05 -16.48
C TYR A 251 4.13 13.15 -15.45
N LEU A 252 4.37 12.80 -14.20
CA LEU A 252 4.64 13.74 -13.11
C LEU A 252 5.91 14.55 -13.32
N ASN A 253 6.97 13.93 -13.85
CA ASN A 253 8.22 14.61 -14.13
C ASN A 253 8.13 15.50 -15.39
N ALA A 254 7.33 15.11 -16.38
CA ALA A 254 7.05 15.95 -17.55
C ALA A 254 6.11 17.13 -17.24
N ASN A 255 5.23 16.96 -16.25
CA ASN A 255 4.20 17.94 -15.87
C ASN A 255 4.31 18.32 -14.37
N PRO A 256 5.44 18.87 -13.91
CA PRO A 256 5.62 19.18 -12.49
C PRO A 256 4.63 20.28 -12.07
N HIS A 257 4.11 20.13 -10.83
CA HIS A 257 3.15 21.07 -10.26
C HIS A 257 3.72 22.49 -10.18
N VAL A 258 2.87 23.50 -10.36
CA VAL A 258 3.27 24.91 -10.38
C VAL A 258 4.05 25.30 -9.13
N HIS A 259 3.58 24.91 -7.95
CA HIS A 259 4.25 25.20 -6.69
C HIS A 259 5.66 24.61 -6.59
N LEU A 260 5.87 23.39 -7.09
CA LEU A 260 7.21 22.77 -7.13
C LEU A 260 8.16 23.56 -8.03
N LYS A 261 7.67 24.06 -9.16
CA LYS A 261 8.45 24.95 -10.05
C LYS A 261 8.82 26.26 -9.35
N GLU A 262 7.89 26.86 -8.60
CA GLU A 262 8.12 28.12 -7.87
C GLU A 262 9.18 27.99 -6.79
N ILE A 263 9.21 26.84 -6.09
CA ILE A 263 10.25 26.57 -5.07
C ILE A 263 11.51 25.92 -5.65
N GLY A 264 11.60 25.76 -6.99
CA GLY A 264 12.78 25.21 -7.66
C GLY A 264 13.05 23.73 -7.34
N LYS A 265 11.98 22.94 -7.13
CA LYS A 265 12.07 21.51 -6.80
C LYS A 265 11.52 20.63 -7.90
N GLU A 266 12.17 19.48 -8.12
CA GLU A 266 11.64 18.44 -8.99
C GLU A 266 10.68 17.51 -8.23
N THR A 267 9.68 16.97 -8.91
CA THR A 267 8.71 16.05 -8.31
C THR A 267 9.41 14.84 -7.67
N LYS A 268 10.39 14.24 -8.36
CA LYS A 268 11.14 13.09 -7.84
C LYS A 268 11.93 13.41 -6.57
N GLU A 269 12.50 14.63 -6.48
CA GLU A 269 13.23 15.08 -5.29
C GLU A 269 12.29 15.18 -4.08
N VAL A 270 11.13 15.80 -4.25
CA VAL A 270 10.14 15.96 -3.18
C VAL A 270 9.53 14.61 -2.80
N ALA A 271 9.22 13.77 -3.78
CA ALA A 271 8.72 12.42 -3.55
C ALA A 271 9.72 11.58 -2.74
N GLY A 272 11.01 11.61 -3.10
CA GLY A 272 12.06 10.93 -2.34
C GLY A 272 12.11 11.38 -0.89
N VAL A 273 12.04 12.70 -0.64
CA VAL A 273 12.00 13.24 0.74
C VAL A 273 10.77 12.77 1.50
N VAL A 274 9.60 12.82 0.88
CA VAL A 274 8.34 12.45 1.53
C VAL A 274 8.29 10.95 1.81
N PHE A 275 8.57 10.11 0.82
CA PHE A 275 8.57 8.65 1.03
C PHE A 275 9.59 8.22 2.07
N LYS A 276 10.78 8.81 2.04
CA LYS A 276 11.79 8.52 3.03
C LYS A 276 11.36 8.87 4.46
N ARG A 277 10.65 9.97 4.66
CA ARG A 277 10.05 10.31 5.98
C ARG A 277 9.08 9.22 6.46
N PHE A 278 8.22 8.72 5.59
CA PHE A 278 7.32 7.61 5.94
C PHE A 278 8.07 6.35 6.30
N ILE A 279 9.06 6.01 5.49
CA ILE A 279 9.89 4.83 5.72
C ILE A 279 10.62 4.95 7.05
N ASP A 280 11.27 6.08 7.32
CA ASP A 280 12.00 6.31 8.56
C ASP A 280 11.08 6.23 9.78
N ILE A 281 9.87 6.81 9.70
CA ILE A 281 8.87 6.69 10.76
C ILE A 281 8.43 5.24 10.97
N GLY A 282 8.05 4.55 9.91
CA GLY A 282 7.65 3.14 9.98
C GLY A 282 8.78 2.25 10.47
N PHE A 283 10.01 2.53 10.05
CA PHE A 283 11.20 1.78 10.43
C PHE A 283 11.57 1.90 11.91
N ILE A 284 11.30 3.04 12.55
CA ILE A 284 11.63 3.27 13.97
C ILE A 284 10.44 3.12 14.92
N ARG A 285 9.24 2.83 14.40
CA ARG A 285 8.00 2.77 15.19
C ARG A 285 7.13 1.57 14.93
N GLY A 286 7.67 0.54 14.33
CA GLY A 286 6.94 -0.70 14.08
C GLY A 286 6.69 -1.52 15.34
N GLY A 287 5.82 -2.49 15.25
CA GLY A 287 5.78 -3.59 16.20
C GLY A 287 6.98 -4.50 15.97
N LYS A 288 7.70 -4.88 17.04
CA LYS A 288 8.94 -5.64 16.90
C LYS A 288 8.75 -7.00 16.26
N SER A 289 7.62 -7.67 16.54
CA SER A 289 7.33 -9.01 16.06
C SER A 289 5.83 -9.23 15.87
N GLY A 290 5.43 -10.41 15.43
CA GLY A 290 4.05 -10.78 15.24
C GLY A 290 3.41 -10.10 14.03
N ASN A 291 2.06 -10.12 13.96
CA ASN A 291 1.29 -9.53 12.88
C ASN A 291 1.49 -8.01 12.75
N TRP A 292 1.76 -7.32 13.84
CA TRP A 292 2.06 -5.89 13.83
C TRP A 292 3.36 -5.56 13.11
N ASN A 293 4.38 -6.40 13.26
CA ASN A 293 5.62 -6.26 12.51
C ASN A 293 5.38 -6.43 11.00
N VAL A 294 4.62 -7.47 10.63
CA VAL A 294 4.25 -7.69 9.22
C VAL A 294 3.47 -6.49 8.68
N ASN A 295 2.48 -6.01 9.43
CA ASN A 295 1.71 -4.84 9.02
C ASN A 295 2.57 -3.57 8.90
N GLY A 296 3.49 -3.35 9.85
CA GLY A 296 4.42 -2.21 9.81
C GLY A 296 5.26 -2.19 8.54
N TRP A 297 5.84 -3.32 8.15
CA TRP A 297 6.58 -3.45 6.90
C TRP A 297 5.69 -3.27 5.67
N ASN A 298 4.45 -3.77 5.72
CA ASN A 298 3.50 -3.62 4.62
C ASN A 298 3.24 -2.15 4.28
N MET A 299 3.21 -1.27 5.28
CA MET A 299 3.00 0.17 5.10
C MET A 299 4.13 0.86 4.33
N ILE A 300 5.36 0.38 4.49
CA ILE A 300 6.55 1.06 3.94
C ILE A 300 7.18 0.33 2.76
N LEU A 301 6.80 -0.91 2.46
CA LEU A 301 7.45 -1.67 1.39
C LEU A 301 7.32 -1.00 0.01
N ARG A 302 6.13 -0.58 -0.39
CA ARG A 302 5.96 0.09 -1.69
C ARG A 302 6.71 1.43 -1.75
N PRO A 303 6.64 2.30 -0.71
CA PRO A 303 7.54 3.46 -0.62
C PRO A 303 9.02 3.12 -0.75
N ILE A 304 9.51 2.05 -0.14
CA ILE A 304 10.91 1.60 -0.27
C ILE A 304 11.24 1.24 -1.74
N LEU A 305 10.34 0.52 -2.41
CA LEU A 305 10.58 0.04 -3.78
C LEU A 305 10.68 1.17 -4.82
N VAL A 306 10.12 2.35 -4.54
CA VAL A 306 10.21 3.53 -5.41
C VAL A 306 11.35 4.49 -5.04
N LEU A 307 12.11 4.20 -3.98
CA LEU A 307 13.31 4.97 -3.68
C LEU A 307 14.39 4.71 -4.71
N GLU A 308 15.23 5.72 -4.93
CA GLU A 308 16.48 5.57 -5.65
C GLU A 308 17.48 4.73 -4.84
N GLU A 309 18.58 4.37 -5.46
CA GLU A 309 19.68 3.65 -4.83
C GLU A 309 20.30 4.43 -3.66
N ASN A 310 21.04 3.75 -2.79
CA ASN A 310 21.60 4.33 -1.57
C ASN A 310 22.41 5.62 -1.80
N GLU A 311 23.14 5.67 -2.90
CA GLU A 311 24.04 6.78 -3.27
C GLU A 311 23.30 8.08 -3.63
N ALA A 312 21.99 7.99 -3.93
CA ALA A 312 21.17 9.16 -4.20
C ALA A 312 20.83 9.97 -2.94
N TYR A 313 21.06 9.40 -1.76
CA TYR A 313 20.70 10.01 -0.48
C TYR A 313 21.95 10.38 0.32
N PRO A 314 21.98 11.60 0.92
CA PRO A 314 23.13 12.05 1.69
C PRO A 314 23.51 11.16 2.89
N ASP A 315 22.55 10.45 3.45
CA ASP A 315 22.73 9.52 4.57
C ASP A 315 23.00 8.07 4.11
N GLY A 316 23.09 7.83 2.80
CA GLY A 316 23.32 6.50 2.24
C GLY A 316 22.18 5.50 2.45
N LYS A 317 20.97 5.99 2.76
CA LYS A 317 19.81 5.14 3.07
C LYS A 317 18.76 5.23 1.96
N GLY A 318 19.00 4.53 0.88
CA GLY A 318 18.06 4.34 -0.22
C GLY A 318 17.36 2.98 -0.17
N LYS A 319 16.89 2.53 -1.31
CA LYS A 319 16.13 1.29 -1.47
C LYS A 319 16.85 0.09 -0.86
N ASP A 320 18.11 -0.15 -1.21
CA ASP A 320 18.85 -1.34 -0.80
C ASP A 320 19.14 -1.36 0.69
N TYR A 321 19.33 -0.18 1.32
CA TYR A 321 19.49 -0.07 2.76
C TYR A 321 18.28 -0.64 3.52
N TYR A 322 17.07 -0.21 3.17
CA TYR A 322 15.87 -0.68 3.86
C TYR A 322 15.50 -2.11 3.51
N LEU A 323 15.70 -2.52 2.24
CA LEU A 323 15.49 -3.92 1.84
C LEU A 323 16.42 -4.87 2.57
N HIS A 324 17.66 -4.47 2.88
CA HIS A 324 18.56 -5.27 3.69
C HIS A 324 17.96 -5.63 5.05
N TYR A 325 17.39 -4.65 5.75
CA TYR A 325 16.75 -4.90 7.05
C TYR A 325 15.44 -5.66 6.97
N LEU A 326 14.74 -5.58 5.85
CA LEU A 326 13.56 -6.43 5.64
C LEU A 326 13.95 -7.90 5.37
N THR A 327 15.01 -8.12 4.61
CA THR A 327 15.30 -9.44 4.05
C THR A 327 16.41 -10.21 4.78
N ASN A 328 17.26 -9.53 5.55
CA ASN A 328 18.46 -10.16 6.13
C ASN A 328 18.62 -9.92 7.63
N GLU A 329 18.38 -8.72 8.13
CA GLU A 329 18.80 -8.34 9.48
C GLU A 329 17.69 -7.63 10.26
N SER A 330 17.28 -8.23 11.39
CA SER A 330 16.31 -7.64 12.30
C SER A 330 16.91 -6.45 13.06
N THR A 331 16.08 -5.43 13.28
CA THR A 331 16.41 -4.28 14.12
C THR A 331 15.83 -4.42 15.52
N ILE A 332 16.03 -3.41 16.36
CA ILE A 332 15.35 -3.35 17.68
C ILE A 332 13.84 -3.07 17.54
N TYR A 333 13.41 -2.56 16.39
CA TYR A 333 12.03 -2.16 16.10
C TYR A 333 11.28 -3.14 15.23
N HIS A 334 11.97 -3.90 14.39
CA HIS A 334 11.39 -4.80 13.40
C HIS A 334 12.16 -6.09 13.26
N ASP A 335 11.44 -7.19 13.13
CA ASP A 335 12.01 -8.45 12.66
C ASP A 335 12.10 -8.43 11.13
N ALA A 336 13.22 -8.95 10.61
CA ALA A 336 13.39 -9.29 9.21
C ALA A 336 12.61 -10.56 8.85
N ILE A 337 12.38 -10.80 7.56
CA ILE A 337 11.65 -11.99 7.09
C ILE A 337 12.20 -13.30 7.67
N PRO A 338 13.53 -13.55 7.73
CA PRO A 338 14.06 -14.79 8.32
C PRO A 338 13.68 -15.00 9.79
N ASP A 339 13.44 -13.93 10.55
CA ASP A 339 12.97 -14.02 11.93
C ASP A 339 11.45 -14.08 12.02
N MET A 340 10.72 -13.33 11.17
CA MET A 340 9.27 -13.42 11.10
C MET A 340 8.78 -14.84 10.83
N VAL A 341 9.40 -15.52 9.88
CA VAL A 341 8.96 -16.87 9.48
C VAL A 341 9.19 -17.93 10.54
N LYS A 342 10.08 -17.69 11.52
CA LYS A 342 10.26 -18.55 12.68
C LYS A 342 9.05 -18.60 13.61
N THR A 343 8.14 -17.64 13.48
CA THR A 343 6.87 -17.61 14.23
C THR A 343 5.92 -18.71 13.76
N TYR A 344 6.02 -19.15 12.50
CA TYR A 344 5.21 -20.26 12.00
C TYR A 344 5.63 -21.59 12.65
N ASP A 345 4.65 -22.36 13.09
CA ASP A 345 4.91 -23.72 13.55
C ASP A 345 5.46 -24.58 12.41
N PRO A 346 6.66 -25.20 12.57
CA PRO A 346 7.30 -25.91 11.47
C PRO A 346 6.59 -27.21 11.08
N VAL A 347 5.73 -27.75 11.96
CA VAL A 347 4.98 -29.00 11.72
C VAL A 347 3.67 -28.69 11.01
N THR A 348 2.92 -27.72 11.46
CA THR A 348 1.58 -27.40 10.93
C THR A 348 1.57 -26.29 9.91
N GLY A 349 2.56 -25.38 9.92
CA GLY A 349 2.56 -24.17 9.12
C GLY A 349 1.66 -23.07 9.68
N LEU A 350 1.13 -23.22 10.89
CA LEU A 350 0.23 -22.25 11.48
C LEU A 350 0.97 -21.12 12.17
N TRP A 351 0.42 -19.93 12.06
CA TRP A 351 0.79 -18.77 12.85
C TRP A 351 0.07 -18.82 14.20
N PRO A 352 0.68 -18.43 15.32
CA PRO A 352 0.12 -18.63 16.67
C PRO A 352 -0.96 -17.59 17.03
N GLU A 353 -1.88 -17.32 16.14
CA GLU A 353 -3.01 -16.40 16.33
C GLU A 353 -4.29 -17.01 15.77
N SER A 354 -5.40 -16.27 15.93
CA SER A 354 -6.70 -16.69 15.39
C SER A 354 -6.66 -16.83 13.84
N PRO A 355 -7.55 -17.60 13.24
CA PRO A 355 -7.51 -17.91 11.80
C PRO A 355 -7.40 -16.68 10.91
N GLY A 356 -8.14 -15.62 11.21
CA GLY A 356 -8.14 -14.38 10.42
C GLY A 356 -6.75 -13.72 10.39
N TYR A 357 -6.09 -13.63 11.52
CA TYR A 357 -4.74 -13.07 11.62
C TYR A 357 -3.69 -13.98 11.00
N SER A 358 -3.79 -15.29 11.25
CA SER A 358 -2.90 -16.29 10.68
C SER A 358 -2.84 -16.21 9.15
N PHE A 359 -4.02 -16.17 8.50
CA PHE A 359 -4.07 -16.13 7.04
C PHE A 359 -3.86 -14.73 6.46
N GLY A 360 -4.21 -13.67 7.18
CA GLY A 360 -3.85 -12.31 6.78
C GLY A 360 -2.34 -12.11 6.73
N THR A 361 -1.62 -12.67 7.69
CA THR A 361 -0.16 -12.58 7.74
C THR A 361 0.51 -13.30 6.57
N ILE A 362 0.12 -14.54 6.28
CA ILE A 362 0.70 -15.26 5.14
C ILE A 362 0.36 -14.62 3.80
N GLN A 363 -0.84 -14.07 3.65
CA GLN A 363 -1.20 -13.34 2.44
C GLN A 363 -0.25 -12.16 2.21
N MET A 364 -0.03 -11.31 3.23
CA MET A 364 0.90 -10.17 3.11
C MET A 364 2.31 -10.61 2.75
N LEU A 365 2.84 -11.66 3.41
CA LEU A 365 4.17 -12.17 3.11
C LEU A 365 4.32 -12.71 1.68
N LEU A 366 3.27 -13.32 1.13
CA LEU A 366 3.27 -13.78 -0.26
C LEU A 366 3.09 -12.62 -1.25
N ASP A 367 2.33 -11.59 -0.91
CA ASP A 367 2.27 -10.36 -1.70
C ASP A 367 3.68 -9.72 -1.79
N TRP A 368 4.38 -9.58 -0.66
CA TRP A 368 5.76 -9.06 -0.67
C TRP A 368 6.70 -9.94 -1.46
N ALA A 369 6.58 -11.26 -1.33
CA ALA A 369 7.45 -12.19 -2.05
C ALA A 369 7.36 -12.01 -3.57
N ILE A 370 6.15 -11.71 -4.09
CA ILE A 370 5.98 -11.40 -5.52
C ILE A 370 6.66 -10.07 -5.88
N LEU A 371 6.54 -9.05 -5.04
CA LEU A 371 7.19 -7.75 -5.28
C LEU A 371 8.72 -7.85 -5.17
N LEU A 372 9.22 -8.50 -4.13
CA LEU A 372 10.66 -8.66 -3.88
C LEU A 372 11.34 -9.53 -4.94
N LYS A 373 10.63 -10.53 -5.48
CA LYS A 373 11.16 -11.33 -6.59
C LYS A 373 11.45 -10.48 -7.82
N ARG A 374 10.70 -9.41 -8.06
CA ARG A 374 10.97 -8.44 -9.14
C ARG A 374 12.28 -7.68 -8.90
N SER A 375 12.67 -7.50 -7.64
CA SER A 375 13.97 -6.93 -7.23
C SER A 375 15.08 -7.98 -7.10
N GLY A 376 14.85 -9.21 -7.55
CA GLY A 376 15.85 -10.29 -7.51
C GLY A 376 15.93 -11.07 -6.21
N ILE A 377 15.01 -10.83 -5.26
CA ILE A 377 14.99 -11.48 -3.93
C ILE A 377 13.90 -12.55 -3.90
N ASP A 378 14.28 -13.83 -3.86
CA ASP A 378 13.33 -14.96 -3.89
C ASP A 378 12.97 -15.43 -2.47
N VAL A 379 12.11 -14.67 -1.81
CA VAL A 379 11.68 -14.92 -0.42
C VAL A 379 11.02 -16.30 -0.25
N ILE A 380 10.31 -16.80 -1.25
CA ILE A 380 9.64 -18.11 -1.17
C ILE A 380 10.66 -19.26 -1.26
N ALA A 381 11.67 -19.13 -2.12
CA ALA A 381 12.74 -20.12 -2.19
C ALA A 381 13.55 -20.18 -0.90
N ASP A 382 13.87 -19.02 -0.33
CA ASP A 382 14.67 -18.91 0.89
C ASP A 382 13.89 -19.35 2.13
N ASN A 383 12.54 -19.27 2.10
CA ASN A 383 11.66 -19.58 3.24
C ASN A 383 10.55 -20.58 2.85
N PRO A 384 10.85 -21.88 2.66
CA PRO A 384 9.87 -22.88 2.24
C PRO A 384 8.64 -23.02 3.16
N ILE A 385 8.76 -22.58 4.42
CA ILE A 385 7.64 -22.57 5.38
C ILE A 385 6.46 -21.75 4.89
N LEU A 386 6.68 -20.71 4.08
CA LEU A 386 5.62 -19.87 3.54
C LEU A 386 4.64 -20.66 2.64
N GLN A 387 5.15 -21.61 1.87
CA GLN A 387 4.31 -22.50 1.06
C GLN A 387 3.44 -23.40 1.95
N LYS A 388 4.01 -23.91 3.02
CA LYS A 388 3.29 -24.73 4.02
C LYS A 388 2.24 -23.89 4.76
N ALA A 389 2.59 -22.68 5.17
CA ALA A 389 1.69 -21.76 5.86
C ALA A 389 0.46 -21.39 5.01
N ALA A 390 0.64 -21.17 3.72
CA ALA A 390 -0.48 -20.92 2.82
C ALA A 390 -1.44 -22.11 2.72
N MET A 391 -0.90 -23.33 2.71
CA MET A 391 -1.71 -24.55 2.64
C MET A 391 -2.34 -24.95 3.99
N ALA A 392 -1.86 -24.38 5.10
CA ALA A 392 -2.37 -24.65 6.44
C ALA A 392 -3.82 -24.15 6.67
N VAL A 393 -4.39 -23.40 5.73
CA VAL A 393 -5.80 -22.99 5.78
C VAL A 393 -6.79 -24.16 5.66
N PHE A 394 -6.43 -25.21 4.93
CA PHE A 394 -7.37 -26.27 4.60
C PHE A 394 -7.93 -27.05 5.80
N PRO A 395 -7.13 -27.41 6.83
CA PRO A 395 -7.68 -28.02 8.03
C PRO A 395 -8.61 -27.11 8.84
N TRP A 396 -8.55 -25.80 8.62
CA TRP A 396 -9.36 -24.81 9.33
C TRP A 396 -10.56 -24.31 8.53
N MET A 397 -10.90 -25.00 7.48
CA MET A 397 -11.95 -24.63 6.55
C MET A 397 -12.96 -25.79 6.41
N ASP A 398 -14.24 -25.46 6.47
CA ASP A 398 -15.31 -26.41 6.16
C ASP A 398 -15.43 -26.69 4.65
N ASP A 399 -16.36 -27.58 4.28
CA ASP A 399 -16.59 -27.95 2.88
C ASP A 399 -17.11 -26.79 2.03
N ALA A 400 -17.78 -25.82 2.66
CA ALA A 400 -18.27 -24.60 2.02
C ALA A 400 -17.23 -23.48 1.99
N ALA A 401 -15.97 -23.77 2.33
CA ALA A 401 -14.85 -22.84 2.43
C ALA A 401 -15.04 -21.72 3.46
N ASN A 402 -15.82 -21.95 4.51
CA ASN A 402 -15.88 -21.05 5.63
C ASN A 402 -14.78 -21.41 6.64
N MET A 403 -14.15 -20.40 7.19
CA MET A 403 -13.13 -20.54 8.22
C MET A 403 -13.76 -20.87 9.55
N VAL A 404 -13.12 -21.75 10.33
CA VAL A 404 -13.47 -21.93 11.75
C VAL A 404 -13.25 -20.62 12.51
N VAL A 405 -14.07 -20.41 13.54
CA VAL A 405 -14.04 -19.19 14.34
C VAL A 405 -13.58 -19.51 15.75
N PHE A 406 -12.48 -18.92 16.15
CA PHE A 406 -12.04 -18.87 17.54
C PHE A 406 -11.18 -17.64 17.79
N GLY A 407 -10.95 -17.29 19.06
CA GLY A 407 -10.28 -16.06 19.42
C GLY A 407 -11.07 -14.83 18.95
N ASP A 408 -10.39 -13.87 18.42
CA ASP A 408 -10.95 -12.62 17.89
C ASP A 408 -11.26 -12.65 16.39
N SER A 409 -11.24 -13.84 15.77
CA SER A 409 -11.68 -14.03 14.37
C SER A 409 -13.19 -13.78 14.22
N ARG A 410 -13.54 -13.08 13.14
CA ARG A 410 -14.96 -12.76 12.83
C ARG A 410 -15.67 -13.78 11.94
N GLY A 411 -14.98 -14.83 11.55
CA GLY A 411 -15.45 -15.78 10.54
C GLY A 411 -15.38 -15.19 9.12
N GLY A 412 -15.84 -15.95 8.17
CA GLY A 412 -15.83 -15.60 6.76
C GLY A 412 -15.28 -16.72 5.88
N SER A 413 -15.19 -16.49 4.59
CA SER A 413 -14.56 -17.42 3.66
C SER A 413 -13.05 -17.34 3.73
N ALA A 414 -12.38 -18.44 3.41
CA ALA A 414 -10.94 -18.45 3.21
C ALA A 414 -10.54 -17.43 2.14
N ASN A 415 -9.39 -16.79 2.34
CA ASN A 415 -8.85 -15.85 1.36
C ASN A 415 -8.10 -16.61 0.25
N PHE A 416 -8.75 -16.76 -0.89
CA PHE A 416 -8.17 -17.44 -2.04
C PHE A 416 -7.07 -16.65 -2.76
N LEU A 417 -6.91 -15.35 -2.49
CA LEU A 417 -5.83 -14.52 -3.05
C LEU A 417 -4.44 -15.09 -2.74
N THR A 418 -4.29 -15.69 -1.56
CA THR A 418 -3.05 -16.35 -1.14
C THR A 418 -2.59 -17.40 -2.18
N PHE A 419 -3.53 -18.12 -2.77
CA PHE A 419 -3.21 -19.15 -3.77
C PHE A 419 -2.89 -18.58 -5.16
N GLU A 420 -3.38 -17.39 -5.52
CA GLU A 420 -2.99 -16.70 -6.75
C GLU A 420 -1.50 -16.33 -6.75
N ASN A 421 -1.01 -15.81 -5.63
CA ASN A 421 0.41 -15.47 -5.49
C ASN A 421 1.30 -16.72 -5.61
N LEU A 422 0.90 -17.82 -4.99
CA LEU A 422 1.61 -19.08 -5.12
C LEU A 422 1.50 -19.66 -6.54
N LEU A 423 0.33 -19.59 -7.18
CA LEU A 423 0.19 -20.03 -8.57
C LEU A 423 1.11 -19.25 -9.50
N THR A 424 1.18 -17.94 -9.33
CA THR A 424 2.09 -17.07 -10.07
C THR A 424 3.55 -17.50 -9.87
N TYR A 425 3.96 -17.67 -8.60
CA TYR A 425 5.30 -18.11 -8.26
C TYR A 425 5.64 -19.47 -8.88
N TYR A 426 4.76 -20.47 -8.72
CA TYR A 426 5.00 -21.81 -9.27
C TYR A 426 4.99 -21.85 -10.80
N THR A 427 4.20 -20.98 -11.43
CA THR A 427 4.22 -20.83 -12.89
C THR A 427 5.58 -20.29 -13.36
N GLN A 428 6.10 -19.26 -12.69
CA GLN A 428 7.40 -18.66 -12.98
C GLN A 428 8.56 -19.65 -12.76
N THR A 429 8.44 -20.51 -11.74
CA THR A 429 9.48 -21.50 -11.39
C THR A 429 9.25 -22.89 -12.04
N ALA A 430 8.24 -23.02 -12.88
CA ALA A 430 7.85 -24.28 -13.53
C ALA A 430 7.61 -25.46 -12.53
N ASN A 431 7.15 -25.18 -11.33
CA ASN A 431 6.86 -26.16 -10.32
C ASN A 431 5.47 -26.81 -10.55
N LYS A 432 5.44 -27.89 -11.31
CA LYS A 432 4.19 -28.57 -11.69
C LYS A 432 3.32 -28.98 -10.50
N LYS A 433 3.92 -29.57 -9.44
CA LYS A 433 3.19 -30.00 -8.25
C LYS A 433 2.59 -28.81 -7.49
N GLY A 434 3.31 -27.71 -7.39
CA GLY A 434 2.82 -26.48 -6.82
C GLY A 434 1.68 -25.87 -7.62
N ILE A 435 1.79 -25.87 -8.96
CA ILE A 435 0.72 -25.43 -9.87
C ILE A 435 -0.54 -26.26 -9.66
N GLU A 436 -0.44 -27.60 -9.64
CA GLU A 436 -1.58 -28.49 -9.44
C GLU A 436 -2.29 -28.24 -8.11
N SER A 437 -1.54 -28.15 -7.00
CA SER A 437 -2.11 -27.95 -5.66
C SER A 437 -2.81 -26.59 -5.53
N THR A 438 -2.18 -25.52 -6.02
CA THR A 438 -2.75 -24.17 -5.95
C THR A 438 -3.93 -23.99 -6.90
N ALA A 439 -3.86 -24.56 -8.11
CA ALA A 439 -4.97 -24.55 -9.04
C ALA A 439 -6.19 -25.33 -8.49
N SER A 440 -5.96 -26.44 -7.81
CA SER A 440 -7.03 -27.18 -7.12
C SER A 440 -7.75 -26.33 -6.07
N ALA A 441 -6.97 -25.58 -5.25
CA ALA A 441 -7.52 -24.67 -4.24
C ALA A 441 -8.36 -23.56 -4.88
N LEU A 442 -7.84 -22.92 -5.91
CA LEU A 442 -8.53 -21.82 -6.63
C LEU A 442 -9.79 -22.32 -7.33
N ASN A 443 -9.74 -23.48 -8.01
CA ASN A 443 -10.89 -24.09 -8.66
C ASN A 443 -12.00 -24.46 -7.64
N LYS A 444 -11.63 -24.90 -6.43
CA LYS A 444 -12.58 -25.09 -5.33
C LYS A 444 -13.26 -23.77 -4.94
N GLY A 445 -12.49 -22.69 -4.75
CA GLY A 445 -13.04 -21.37 -4.43
C GLY A 445 -14.00 -20.85 -5.50
N LEU A 446 -13.63 -21.01 -6.78
CA LEU A 446 -14.46 -20.63 -7.92
C LEU A 446 -15.77 -21.45 -7.97
N SER A 447 -15.69 -22.77 -7.83
CA SER A 447 -16.86 -23.67 -7.90
C SER A 447 -17.87 -23.43 -6.77
N LEU A 448 -17.39 -22.98 -5.61
CA LEU A 448 -18.22 -22.61 -4.46
C LEU A 448 -18.77 -21.18 -4.53
N GLY A 449 -18.39 -20.39 -5.54
CA GLY A 449 -18.75 -18.97 -5.64
C GLY A 449 -18.13 -18.11 -4.52
N LYS A 450 -17.09 -18.61 -3.83
CA LYS A 450 -16.38 -17.90 -2.77
C LYS A 450 -15.22 -17.05 -3.28
N TYR A 451 -14.85 -17.23 -4.52
CA TYR A 451 -13.79 -16.51 -5.19
C TYR A 451 -14.20 -16.13 -6.61
N ASN A 452 -13.82 -14.93 -7.02
CA ASN A 452 -14.01 -14.46 -8.39
C ASN A 452 -12.79 -13.62 -8.79
N ARG A 453 -12.06 -14.05 -9.80
CA ARG A 453 -10.87 -13.37 -10.32
C ARG A 453 -11.16 -11.96 -10.84
N SER A 454 -12.37 -11.70 -11.35
CA SER A 454 -12.73 -10.37 -11.83
C SER A 454 -12.77 -9.30 -10.72
N ASN A 455 -12.65 -9.71 -9.46
CA ASN A 455 -12.51 -8.82 -8.31
C ASN A 455 -11.04 -8.59 -7.90
N ALA A 456 -10.09 -9.09 -8.65
CA ALA A 456 -8.66 -9.02 -8.33
C ALA A 456 -8.09 -7.60 -8.31
N GLY A 457 -8.80 -6.62 -8.87
CA GLY A 457 -8.27 -5.27 -9.02
C GLY A 457 -7.10 -5.20 -10.00
N TRP A 458 -6.45 -4.05 -10.06
CA TRP A 458 -5.32 -3.84 -10.95
C TRP A 458 -4.07 -4.65 -10.54
N THR A 459 -3.89 -4.92 -9.25
CA THR A 459 -2.78 -5.76 -8.76
C THR A 459 -2.83 -7.16 -9.34
N GLY A 460 -4.01 -7.79 -9.34
CA GLY A 460 -4.19 -9.10 -9.96
C GLY A 460 -4.00 -9.07 -11.47
N ILE A 461 -4.44 -8.02 -12.16
CA ILE A 461 -4.16 -7.86 -13.59
C ILE A 461 -2.65 -7.83 -13.84
N CYS A 462 -1.88 -7.15 -13.00
CA CYS A 462 -0.42 -7.13 -13.12
C CYS A 462 0.22 -8.47 -12.79
N THR A 463 -0.16 -9.11 -11.68
CA THR A 463 0.65 -10.18 -11.06
C THR A 463 0.11 -11.59 -11.28
N TYR A 464 -1.19 -11.81 -11.46
CA TYR A 464 -1.73 -13.18 -11.54
C TYR A 464 -1.37 -13.87 -12.85
N ALA A 465 -1.17 -15.18 -12.75
CA ALA A 465 -1.06 -16.03 -13.95
C ALA A 465 -2.32 -15.84 -14.82
N PRO A 466 -2.19 -15.84 -16.17
CA PRO A 466 -3.34 -15.61 -17.05
C PRO A 466 -4.47 -16.59 -16.80
N THR A 467 -4.18 -17.88 -16.74
CA THR A 467 -5.17 -18.95 -16.54
C THR A 467 -4.92 -19.72 -15.26
N ILE A 468 -5.98 -20.24 -14.66
CA ILE A 468 -5.90 -21.28 -13.64
C ILE A 468 -6.06 -22.63 -14.35
N PRO A 469 -5.05 -23.52 -14.30
CA PRO A 469 -5.17 -24.84 -14.91
C PRO A 469 -6.33 -25.63 -14.35
N VAL A 470 -7.07 -26.32 -15.22
CA VAL A 470 -8.09 -27.26 -14.79
C VAL A 470 -7.39 -28.54 -14.30
N VAL A 471 -7.46 -28.78 -13.00
CA VAL A 471 -6.94 -30.00 -12.38
C VAL A 471 -8.10 -30.97 -12.22
N LYS A 472 -7.97 -32.18 -12.70
CA LYS A 472 -8.90 -33.24 -12.38
C LYS A 472 -8.81 -33.49 -10.86
N SER A 473 -9.91 -33.26 -10.14
CA SER A 473 -9.93 -33.59 -8.72
C SER A 473 -9.76 -35.13 -8.61
N GLU A 474 -8.58 -35.55 -8.17
CA GLU A 474 -8.50 -36.83 -7.51
C GLU A 474 -9.36 -36.67 -6.26
N THR A 475 -10.43 -37.47 -6.18
CA THR A 475 -11.21 -37.60 -4.95
C THR A 475 -10.24 -38.03 -3.86
N SER A 476 -9.74 -37.07 -3.08
CA SER A 476 -8.95 -37.38 -1.92
C SER A 476 -9.87 -38.13 -0.96
N GLU A 477 -9.59 -39.40 -0.76
CA GLU A 477 -10.17 -40.14 0.36
C GLU A 477 -9.81 -39.34 1.62
N ARG A 478 -10.82 -38.79 2.27
CA ARG A 478 -10.66 -38.15 3.56
C ARG A 478 -10.14 -39.20 4.53
N THR A 479 -8.90 -39.09 4.92
CA THR A 479 -8.45 -39.71 6.18
C THR A 479 -9.21 -38.99 7.29
N SER A 480 -10.26 -39.64 7.79
CA SER A 480 -10.95 -39.21 9.00
C SER A 480 -9.93 -39.25 10.15
N TYR A 481 -9.44 -38.10 10.59
CA TYR A 481 -8.78 -38.01 11.88
C TYR A 481 -9.86 -38.24 12.94
N SER A 482 -9.88 -39.45 13.51
CA SER A 482 -10.56 -39.71 14.77
C SER A 482 -9.65 -39.15 15.89
N PRO A 483 -10.09 -38.19 16.69
CA PRO A 483 -9.33 -37.79 17.86
C PRO A 483 -9.45 -38.90 18.90
N HIS A 484 -8.34 -39.50 19.25
CA HIS A 484 -8.18 -40.23 20.50
C HIS A 484 -7.50 -39.35 21.52
#